data_900a322bc7b4ba5a4d65b823f107e7cf
#
_entry.id   900a322bc7b4ba5a4d65b823f107e7cf
#
_cell.length_a   1.000
_cell.length_b   1.000
_cell.length_c   1.000
_cell.angle_alpha   90.00
_cell.angle_beta   90.00
_cell.angle_gamma   90.00
#
_symmetry.space_group_name_H-M   'P 1'
#
loop_
_entity.id
_entity.type
_entity.pdbx_description
1 polymer ?
#
loop_
_entity_poly.entity_id
_entity_poly.type
_entity_poly.pdbx_seq_one_letter_code
_entity_poly.pdbx_strand_id
1 'polypeptide(L)'
;IAWLQSLPDDRDWFCWMSFPDPHHPWDPPASEMHRVNWKDLDLPEGYIADAAKREKIIDSKLRHWRGWYDGTFVSNYEAPSKWVPATLTADQVREVNAYTHVENELIDEAIGSVMKAIESRGWGNDLDVLYTTDHGEFQGDFGFLFKGPYHVDSLMRLPLIWRPAPSSNIEPARVSAPVGLVSLAA
;
A
#
# COMPACT_ATOMS: atom_id res chain seq x y z
N ILE A 1 19.78 -2.24 9.21
CA ILE A 1 20.46 -3.39 9.83
C ILE A 1 21.66 -2.93 10.66
N ALA A 2 22.60 -2.12 10.09
CA ALA A 2 23.79 -1.66 10.82
C ALA A 2 23.45 -0.97 12.16
N TRP A 3 22.39 -0.13 12.18
CA TRP A 3 21.91 0.50 13.40
C TRP A 3 21.46 -0.55 14.44
N LEU A 4 20.67 -1.54 14.06
CA LEU A 4 20.26 -2.63 14.96
C LEU A 4 21.47 -3.39 15.55
N GLN A 5 22.50 -3.61 14.72
CA GLN A 5 23.74 -4.28 15.15
C GLN A 5 24.57 -3.45 16.13
N SER A 6 24.44 -2.12 16.10
CA SER A 6 25.16 -1.21 16.98
C SER A 6 24.47 -0.97 18.34
N LEU A 7 23.24 -1.40 18.49
CA LEU A 7 22.49 -1.19 19.75
C LEU A 7 23.08 -2.06 20.88
N PRO A 8 23.14 -1.53 22.10
CA PRO A 8 23.46 -2.33 23.28
C PRO A 8 22.32 -3.30 23.63
N ASP A 9 22.65 -4.43 24.26
CA ASP A 9 21.66 -5.45 24.61
C ASP A 9 20.83 -5.13 25.85
N ASP A 10 21.26 -4.13 26.63
CA ASP A 10 20.71 -3.76 27.93
C ASP A 10 19.72 -2.58 27.88
N ARG A 11 19.22 -2.26 26.70
CA ARG A 11 18.31 -1.12 26.51
C ARG A 11 17.12 -1.47 25.64
N ASP A 12 15.96 -0.98 26.02
CA ASP A 12 14.78 -0.96 25.17
C ASP A 12 15.00 -0.01 23.99
N TRP A 13 14.41 -0.34 22.85
CA TRP A 13 14.48 0.46 21.65
C TRP A 13 13.14 0.45 20.91
N PHE A 14 12.94 1.49 20.14
CA PHE A 14 11.83 1.62 19.19
C PHE A 14 12.40 1.94 17.82
N CYS A 15 11.90 1.27 16.80
CA CYS A 15 12.27 1.52 15.42
C CYS A 15 11.03 1.80 14.57
N TRP A 16 10.98 2.97 13.97
CA TRP A 16 10.06 3.28 12.91
C TRP A 16 10.78 3.08 11.58
N MET A 17 10.40 2.04 10.84
CA MET A 17 10.95 1.75 9.53
C MET A 17 9.92 2.08 8.46
N SER A 18 10.25 3.02 7.58
CA SER A 18 9.37 3.49 6.52
C SER A 18 9.98 3.19 5.16
N PHE A 19 9.15 2.76 4.24
CA PHE A 19 9.49 2.59 2.83
C PHE A 19 8.74 3.62 2.02
N PRO A 20 9.36 4.31 1.05
CA PRO A 20 8.66 5.21 0.15
C PRO A 20 7.76 4.46 -0.83
N ASP A 21 8.16 3.26 -1.24
CA ASP A 21 7.38 2.39 -2.10
C ASP A 21 6.23 1.71 -1.32
N PRO A 22 5.18 1.32 -2.00
CA PRO A 22 4.89 1.39 -3.44
C PRO A 22 4.25 2.72 -3.89
N HIS A 23 4.69 3.86 -3.37
CA HIS A 23 4.23 5.18 -3.84
C HIS A 23 4.66 5.43 -5.29
N HIS A 24 3.82 6.08 -6.08
CA HIS A 24 4.23 6.49 -7.44
C HIS A 24 5.46 7.45 -7.42
N PRO A 25 6.29 7.47 -8.49
CA PRO A 25 6.18 6.69 -9.71
C PRO A 25 6.43 5.20 -9.45
N TRP A 26 5.65 4.35 -10.08
CA TRP A 26 5.82 2.89 -9.98
C TRP A 26 6.98 2.51 -10.91
N ASP A 27 8.17 2.46 -10.36
CA ASP A 27 9.43 2.28 -11.10
C ASP A 27 10.37 1.25 -10.45
N PRO A 28 9.86 0.02 -10.21
CA PRO A 28 10.69 -1.03 -9.67
C PRO A 28 11.90 -1.30 -10.58
N PRO A 29 13.01 -1.83 -10.06
CA PRO A 29 14.18 -2.12 -10.87
C PRO A 29 13.84 -3.03 -12.06
N ALA A 30 14.30 -2.68 -13.25
CA ALA A 30 14.00 -3.43 -14.48
C ALA A 30 14.43 -4.91 -14.40
N SER A 31 15.45 -5.24 -13.62
CA SER A 31 15.89 -6.61 -13.35
C SER A 31 14.83 -7.45 -12.62
N GLU A 32 13.94 -6.82 -11.87
CA GLU A 32 12.94 -7.48 -11.03
C GLU A 32 11.59 -7.66 -11.72
N MET A 33 11.39 -7.03 -12.87
CA MET A 33 10.11 -7.06 -13.60
C MET A 33 9.69 -8.45 -14.08
N HIS A 34 10.62 -9.41 -14.09
CA HIS A 34 10.32 -10.81 -14.42
C HIS A 34 9.47 -11.51 -13.34
N ARG A 35 9.35 -10.96 -12.15
CA ARG A 35 8.61 -11.54 -11.01
C ARG A 35 7.11 -11.60 -11.26
N VAL A 36 6.56 -10.62 -11.95
CA VAL A 36 5.12 -10.51 -12.19
C VAL A 36 4.83 -10.27 -13.67
N ASN A 37 4.04 -11.15 -14.26
CA ASN A 37 3.52 -10.93 -15.60
C ASN A 37 2.18 -10.19 -15.49
N TRP A 38 2.15 -8.92 -15.89
CA TRP A 38 0.95 -8.10 -15.77
C TRP A 38 -0.28 -8.66 -16.49
N LYS A 39 -0.11 -9.47 -17.54
CA LYS A 39 -1.20 -10.09 -18.29
C LYS A 39 -1.95 -11.17 -17.50
N ASP A 40 -1.31 -11.71 -16.47
CA ASP A 40 -1.87 -12.75 -15.63
C ASP A 40 -2.61 -12.16 -14.40
N LEU A 41 -2.54 -10.83 -14.23
CA LEU A 41 -3.21 -10.17 -13.12
C LEU A 41 -4.69 -9.95 -13.41
N ASP A 42 -5.50 -10.22 -12.41
CA ASP A 42 -6.90 -9.78 -12.39
C ASP A 42 -6.98 -8.26 -12.22
N LEU A 43 -8.06 -7.69 -12.72
CA LEU A 43 -8.38 -6.29 -12.41
C LEU A 43 -8.91 -6.21 -10.97
N PRO A 44 -8.70 -5.07 -10.27
CA PRO A 44 -9.25 -4.89 -8.94
C PRO A 44 -10.77 -5.04 -8.94
N GLU A 45 -11.31 -5.52 -7.83
CA GLU A 45 -12.76 -5.77 -7.68
C GLU A 45 -13.61 -4.51 -7.96
N GLY A 46 -13.08 -3.34 -7.60
CA GLY A 46 -13.72 -2.05 -7.84
C GLY A 46 -13.54 -1.48 -9.24
N TYR A 47 -12.82 -2.19 -10.15
CA TYR A 47 -12.67 -1.75 -11.53
C TYR A 47 -13.96 -1.91 -12.31
N ILE A 48 -14.43 -0.84 -12.93
CA ILE A 48 -15.68 -0.82 -13.69
C ILE A 48 -15.35 -0.77 -15.18
N ALA A 49 -15.40 -1.94 -15.84
CA ALA A 49 -15.07 -2.06 -17.27
C ALA A 49 -16.09 -1.38 -18.18
N ASP A 50 -17.38 -1.37 -17.81
CA ASP A 50 -18.44 -0.71 -18.56
C ASP A 50 -18.31 0.82 -18.39
N ALA A 51 -17.93 1.49 -19.46
CA ALA A 51 -17.72 2.95 -19.48
C ALA A 51 -19.00 3.74 -19.13
N ALA A 52 -20.17 3.31 -19.61
CA ALA A 52 -21.42 4.00 -19.35
C ALA A 52 -21.84 3.85 -17.86
N LYS A 53 -21.61 2.67 -17.29
CA LYS A 53 -21.83 2.43 -15.85
C LYS A 53 -20.86 3.26 -15.01
N ARG A 54 -19.59 3.33 -15.41
CA ARG A 54 -18.57 4.13 -14.73
C ARG A 54 -18.93 5.61 -14.75
N GLU A 55 -19.28 6.16 -15.91
CA GLU A 55 -19.77 7.54 -16.08
C GLU A 55 -20.93 7.86 -15.13
N LYS A 56 -21.95 7.01 -15.11
CA LYS A 56 -23.11 7.18 -14.24
C LYS A 56 -22.73 7.21 -12.75
N ILE A 57 -21.76 6.40 -12.34
CA ILE A 57 -21.27 6.39 -10.96
C ILE A 57 -20.55 7.69 -10.65
N ILE A 58 -19.64 8.13 -11.54
CA ILE A 58 -18.90 9.39 -11.37
C ILE A 58 -19.85 10.58 -11.29
N ASP A 59 -20.88 10.63 -12.13
CA ASP A 59 -21.90 11.69 -12.10
C ASP A 59 -22.71 11.73 -10.79
N SER A 60 -22.82 10.60 -10.09
CA SER A 60 -23.49 10.54 -8.80
C SER A 60 -22.62 11.04 -7.64
N LYS A 61 -21.33 11.26 -7.88
CA LYS A 61 -20.38 11.70 -6.87
C LYS A 61 -20.26 13.23 -6.81
N LEU A 62 -19.49 13.71 -5.85
CA LEU A 62 -19.20 15.12 -5.71
C LEU A 62 -18.38 15.64 -6.90
N ARG A 63 -18.51 16.94 -7.21
CA ARG A 63 -17.92 17.60 -8.37
C ARG A 63 -16.41 17.31 -8.57
N HIS A 64 -15.63 17.18 -7.49
CA HIS A 64 -14.20 16.91 -7.61
C HIS A 64 -13.90 15.52 -8.20
N TRP A 65 -14.80 14.53 -8.04
CA TRP A 65 -14.67 13.23 -8.70
C TRP A 65 -14.70 13.38 -10.22
N ARG A 66 -15.66 14.16 -10.74
CA ARG A 66 -15.79 14.41 -12.17
C ARG A 66 -14.56 15.12 -12.71
N GLY A 67 -14.11 16.18 -12.04
CA GLY A 67 -12.93 16.93 -12.46
C GLY A 67 -11.65 16.09 -12.50
N TRP A 68 -11.48 15.16 -11.54
CA TRP A 68 -10.36 14.24 -11.53
C TRP A 68 -10.48 13.19 -12.64
N TYR A 69 -11.66 12.62 -12.81
CA TYR A 69 -11.95 11.62 -13.82
C TYR A 69 -11.67 12.15 -15.25
N ASP A 70 -12.09 13.35 -15.56
CA ASP A 70 -11.90 13.99 -16.86
C ASP A 70 -10.49 14.60 -17.03
N GLY A 71 -9.66 14.60 -15.99
CA GLY A 71 -8.34 15.24 -16.01
C GLY A 71 -8.37 16.76 -16.04
N THR A 72 -9.50 17.39 -15.70
CA THR A 72 -9.62 18.86 -15.60
C THR A 72 -9.17 19.39 -14.22
N PHE A 73 -9.13 18.52 -13.23
CA PHE A 73 -8.56 18.77 -11.91
C PHE A 73 -7.31 17.90 -11.78
N VAL A 74 -6.16 18.43 -12.09
CA VAL A 74 -4.89 17.71 -12.00
C VAL A 74 -3.97 18.34 -10.98
N SER A 75 -3.32 17.49 -10.22
CA SER A 75 -2.19 17.85 -9.37
C SER A 75 -0.90 17.38 -10.04
N ASN A 76 0.09 18.26 -10.16
CA ASN A 76 1.40 17.87 -10.68
C ASN A 76 2.12 16.85 -9.77
N TYR A 77 1.65 16.71 -8.55
CA TYR A 77 2.22 15.77 -7.57
C TYR A 77 1.56 14.40 -7.62
N GLU A 78 0.23 14.34 -7.75
CA GLU A 78 -0.52 13.11 -7.49
C GLU A 78 -1.22 12.55 -8.73
N ALA A 79 -1.37 13.33 -9.79
CA ALA A 79 -1.99 12.88 -11.04
C ALA A 79 -1.37 13.60 -12.22
N PRO A 80 -0.27 13.06 -12.76
CA PRO A 80 0.28 13.57 -14.02
C PRO A 80 -0.77 13.56 -15.12
N SER A 81 -0.81 14.61 -15.93
CA SER A 81 -1.83 14.81 -16.98
C SER A 81 -1.96 13.66 -17.99
N LYS A 82 -0.93 12.81 -18.09
CA LYS A 82 -0.95 11.61 -18.96
C LYS A 82 -1.78 10.45 -18.43
N TRP A 83 -2.16 10.47 -17.15
CA TRP A 83 -2.90 9.42 -16.48
C TRP A 83 -4.34 9.88 -16.21
N VAL A 84 -5.06 10.21 -17.27
CA VAL A 84 -6.47 10.64 -17.16
C VAL A 84 -7.37 9.42 -16.98
N PRO A 85 -8.07 9.29 -15.84
CA PRO A 85 -8.90 8.14 -15.52
C PRO A 85 -9.89 7.74 -16.60
N ALA A 86 -10.53 8.71 -17.24
CA ALA A 86 -11.49 8.47 -18.32
C ALA A 86 -10.90 7.69 -19.50
N THR A 87 -9.59 7.78 -19.71
CA THR A 87 -8.89 7.18 -20.85
C THR A 87 -8.01 5.99 -20.48
N LEU A 88 -7.92 5.65 -19.19
CA LEU A 88 -7.15 4.49 -18.74
C LEU A 88 -7.74 3.19 -19.26
N THR A 89 -6.88 2.37 -19.83
CA THR A 89 -7.22 1.01 -20.27
C THR A 89 -7.04 0.00 -19.15
N ALA A 90 -7.73 -1.13 -19.28
CA ALA A 90 -7.57 -2.26 -18.36
C ALA A 90 -6.12 -2.76 -18.29
N ASP A 91 -5.43 -2.77 -19.43
CA ASP A 91 -4.04 -3.24 -19.50
C ASP A 91 -3.09 -2.28 -18.79
N GLN A 92 -3.29 -0.97 -18.92
CA GLN A 92 -2.51 0.02 -18.16
C GLN A 92 -2.72 -0.13 -16.63
N VAL A 93 -3.94 -0.44 -16.20
CA VAL A 93 -4.20 -0.72 -14.78
C VAL A 93 -3.46 -1.98 -14.32
N ARG A 94 -3.46 -3.04 -15.14
CA ARG A 94 -2.71 -4.27 -14.83
C ARG A 94 -1.21 -4.03 -14.78
N GLU A 95 -0.65 -3.24 -15.70
CA GLU A 95 0.78 -2.90 -15.69
C GLU A 95 1.18 -2.15 -14.42
N VAL A 96 0.40 -1.13 -14.03
CA VAL A 96 0.64 -0.40 -12.78
C VAL A 96 0.56 -1.34 -11.58
N ASN A 97 -0.44 -2.21 -11.54
CA ASN A 97 -0.57 -3.19 -10.46
C ASN A 97 0.59 -4.18 -10.42
N ALA A 98 1.12 -4.59 -11.59
CA ALA A 98 2.30 -5.46 -11.63
C ALA A 98 3.54 -4.76 -11.05
N TYR A 99 3.75 -3.49 -11.35
CA TYR A 99 4.86 -2.72 -10.78
C TYR A 99 4.72 -2.62 -9.25
N THR A 100 3.53 -2.29 -8.78
CA THR A 100 3.24 -2.25 -7.34
C THR A 100 3.46 -3.61 -6.65
N HIS A 101 3.11 -4.71 -7.31
CA HIS A 101 3.37 -6.05 -6.78
C HIS A 101 4.86 -6.31 -6.62
N VAL A 102 5.68 -5.98 -7.63
CA VAL A 102 7.14 -6.14 -7.57
C VAL A 102 7.73 -5.30 -6.43
N GLU A 103 7.29 -4.04 -6.29
CA GLU A 103 7.72 -3.16 -5.19
C GLU A 103 7.37 -3.75 -3.82
N ASN A 104 6.16 -4.28 -3.67
CA ASN A 104 5.74 -4.93 -2.42
C ASN A 104 6.57 -6.19 -2.10
N GLU A 105 6.92 -7.01 -3.10
CA GLU A 105 7.81 -8.17 -2.90
C GLU A 105 9.20 -7.73 -2.42
N LEU A 106 9.75 -6.67 -2.98
CA LEU A 106 11.04 -6.12 -2.57
C LEU A 106 11.00 -5.56 -1.13
N ILE A 107 9.89 -4.93 -0.75
CA ILE A 107 9.66 -4.48 0.63
C ILE A 107 9.61 -5.68 1.58
N ASP A 108 8.89 -6.73 1.22
CA ASP A 108 8.79 -7.95 2.04
C ASP A 108 10.17 -8.60 2.25
N GLU A 109 10.99 -8.69 1.21
CA GLU A 109 12.37 -9.17 1.31
C GLU A 109 13.22 -8.30 2.24
N ALA A 110 13.05 -6.97 2.17
CA ALA A 110 13.76 -6.04 3.04
C ALA A 110 13.33 -6.21 4.50
N ILE A 111 12.01 -6.33 4.76
CA ILE A 111 11.47 -6.63 6.09
C ILE A 111 12.01 -7.97 6.60
N GLY A 112 11.99 -9.01 5.77
CA GLY A 112 12.55 -10.32 6.11
C GLY A 112 14.03 -10.26 6.51
N SER A 113 14.81 -9.42 5.84
CA SER A 113 16.23 -9.20 6.16
C SER A 113 16.42 -8.51 7.53
N VAL A 114 15.55 -7.56 7.86
CA VAL A 114 15.55 -6.88 9.17
C VAL A 114 15.15 -7.85 10.27
N MET A 115 14.09 -8.65 10.05
CA MET A 115 13.64 -9.65 11.03
C MET A 115 14.73 -10.68 11.33
N LYS A 116 15.46 -11.16 10.31
CA LYS A 116 16.61 -12.06 10.50
C LYS A 116 17.73 -11.42 11.34
N ALA A 117 17.98 -10.12 11.14
CA ALA A 117 18.97 -9.39 11.93
C ALA A 117 18.53 -9.28 13.41
N ILE A 118 17.25 -9.06 13.68
CA ILE A 118 16.67 -9.02 15.03
C ILE A 118 16.77 -10.40 15.70
N GLU A 119 16.41 -11.46 14.98
CA GLU A 119 16.50 -12.83 15.47
C GLU A 119 17.95 -13.22 15.81
N SER A 120 18.92 -12.81 14.98
CA SER A 120 20.34 -13.08 15.22
C SER A 120 20.89 -12.41 16.48
N ARG A 121 20.22 -11.36 16.98
CA ARG A 121 20.51 -10.70 18.26
C ARG A 121 19.78 -11.34 19.45
N GLY A 122 18.95 -12.35 19.22
CA GLY A 122 18.15 -12.98 20.25
C GLY A 122 16.93 -12.18 20.73
N TRP A 123 16.59 -11.10 20.04
CA TRP A 123 15.50 -10.19 20.45
C TRP A 123 14.11 -10.60 19.95
N GLY A 124 14.04 -11.60 19.07
CA GLY A 124 12.79 -11.99 18.41
C GLY A 124 11.67 -12.45 19.36
N ASN A 125 12.02 -12.89 20.57
CA ASN A 125 11.05 -13.36 21.57
C ASN A 125 10.36 -12.22 22.34
N ASP A 126 11.00 -11.06 22.44
CA ASP A 126 10.54 -9.93 23.27
C ASP A 126 10.21 -8.69 22.42
N LEU A 127 9.98 -8.88 21.14
CA LEU A 127 9.71 -7.81 20.19
C LEU A 127 8.27 -7.84 19.68
N ASP A 128 7.58 -6.74 19.86
CA ASP A 128 6.34 -6.42 19.14
C ASP A 128 6.66 -5.87 17.75
N VAL A 129 5.95 -6.37 16.74
CA VAL A 129 6.07 -5.85 15.37
C VAL A 129 4.69 -5.41 14.87
N LEU A 130 4.58 -4.16 14.44
CA LEU A 130 3.39 -3.64 13.77
C LEU A 130 3.70 -3.36 12.32
N TYR A 131 2.81 -3.81 11.44
CA TYR A 131 2.83 -3.50 10.02
C TYR A 131 1.56 -2.75 9.65
N THR A 132 1.72 -1.61 9.00
CA THR A 132 0.61 -0.81 8.50
C THR A 132 1.07 0.10 7.36
N THR A 133 0.15 0.84 6.77
CA THR A 133 0.42 1.91 5.80
C THR A 133 -0.32 3.18 6.23
N ASP A 134 0.07 4.32 5.72
CA ASP A 134 -0.54 5.63 6.01
C ASP A 134 -1.88 5.82 5.28
N HIS A 135 -2.01 5.34 4.05
CA HIS A 135 -3.23 5.32 3.24
C HIS A 135 -3.16 4.22 2.19
N GLY A 136 -4.28 3.95 1.56
CA GLY A 136 -4.35 3.07 0.40
C GLY A 136 -4.12 3.81 -0.93
N GLU A 137 -4.45 3.12 -2.02
CA GLU A 137 -4.30 3.60 -3.39
C GLU A 137 -5.49 3.11 -4.21
N PHE A 138 -5.93 3.86 -5.24
CA PHE A 138 -7.05 3.43 -6.07
C PHE A 138 -6.74 2.18 -6.89
N GLN A 139 -5.57 2.12 -7.48
CA GLN A 139 -5.06 0.98 -8.26
C GLN A 139 -6.03 0.43 -9.32
N GLY A 140 -6.94 1.27 -9.82
CA GLY A 140 -7.94 0.90 -10.81
C GLY A 140 -9.38 0.95 -10.32
N ASP A 141 -9.65 1.05 -9.03
CA ASP A 141 -11.00 1.22 -8.50
C ASP A 141 -11.67 2.44 -9.12
N PHE A 142 -12.91 2.29 -9.59
CA PHE A 142 -13.66 3.30 -10.33
C PHE A 142 -12.96 3.79 -11.62
N GLY A 143 -11.89 3.15 -12.07
CA GLY A 143 -11.03 3.59 -13.16
C GLY A 143 -10.01 4.65 -12.75
N PHE A 144 -9.79 4.85 -11.45
CA PHE A 144 -8.79 5.80 -10.94
C PHE A 144 -7.47 5.12 -10.61
N LEU A 145 -6.42 5.92 -10.65
CA LEU A 145 -5.12 5.67 -10.04
C LEU A 145 -4.84 6.76 -9.01
N PHE A 146 -3.77 6.57 -8.24
CA PHE A 146 -3.36 7.50 -7.20
C PHE A 146 -4.34 7.56 -6.02
N LYS A 147 -4.35 8.66 -5.32
CA LYS A 147 -5.11 8.93 -4.11
C LYS A 147 -5.68 10.34 -4.13
N GLY A 148 -6.19 10.82 -3.03
CA GLY A 148 -6.73 12.17 -2.91
C GLY A 148 -7.83 12.25 -1.84
N PRO A 149 -8.63 13.30 -1.81
CA PRO A 149 -9.66 13.52 -0.79
C PRO A 149 -10.91 12.67 -1.03
N TYR A 150 -10.73 11.36 -1.16
CA TYR A 150 -11.79 10.40 -1.42
C TYR A 150 -11.90 9.41 -0.25
N HIS A 151 -13.12 9.22 0.26
CA HIS A 151 -13.40 8.29 1.35
C HIS A 151 -14.00 7.01 0.77
N VAL A 152 -13.12 6.13 0.27
CA VAL A 152 -13.46 4.82 -0.29
C VAL A 152 -12.59 3.74 0.36
N ASP A 153 -13.06 2.50 0.32
CA ASP A 153 -12.39 1.39 0.99
C ASP A 153 -10.93 1.21 0.52
N SER A 154 -10.68 1.32 -0.77
CA SER A 154 -9.32 1.20 -1.33
C SER A 154 -8.33 2.22 -0.77
N LEU A 155 -8.78 3.37 -0.29
CA LEU A 155 -7.93 4.39 0.33
C LEU A 155 -7.94 4.38 1.85
N MET A 156 -9.05 3.95 2.47
CA MET A 156 -9.29 4.13 3.91
C MET A 156 -9.20 2.84 4.71
N ARG A 157 -9.39 1.68 4.07
CA ARG A 157 -9.32 0.38 4.72
C ARG A 157 -7.90 -0.17 4.64
N LEU A 158 -7.11 0.20 5.63
CA LEU A 158 -5.68 -0.08 5.67
C LEU A 158 -5.38 -1.44 6.32
N PRO A 159 -4.31 -2.12 5.89
CA PRO A 159 -3.81 -3.26 6.64
C PRO A 159 -3.29 -2.82 8.00
N LEU A 160 -3.59 -3.58 9.02
CA LEU A 160 -2.95 -3.49 10.32
C LEU A 160 -2.67 -4.91 10.82
N ILE A 161 -1.42 -5.26 10.89
CA ILE A 161 -0.96 -6.54 11.42
C ILE A 161 -0.10 -6.25 12.64
N TRP A 162 -0.51 -6.78 13.78
CA TRP A 162 0.30 -6.78 14.99
C TRP A 162 0.77 -8.20 15.30
N ARG A 163 2.07 -8.39 15.29
CA ARG A 163 2.73 -9.57 15.85
C ARG A 163 3.20 -9.21 17.25
N PRO A 164 2.47 -9.64 18.30
CA PRO A 164 2.92 -9.41 19.66
C PRO A 164 4.22 -10.17 19.94
N ALA A 165 4.98 -9.70 20.91
CA ALA A 165 6.15 -10.41 21.41
C ALA A 165 5.75 -11.86 21.78
N PRO A 166 6.43 -12.90 21.30
CA PRO A 166 6.11 -14.30 21.66
C PRO A 166 6.07 -14.54 23.15
N SER A 167 6.91 -13.86 23.93
CA SER A 167 6.91 -13.92 25.40
C SER A 167 5.61 -13.45 26.06
N SER A 168 4.79 -12.68 25.37
CA SER A 168 3.49 -12.21 25.90
C SER A 168 2.41 -13.30 25.89
N ASN A 169 2.62 -14.42 25.17
CA ASN A 169 1.68 -15.53 25.03
C ASN A 169 0.26 -15.11 24.55
N ILE A 170 0.19 -14.10 23.70
CA ILE A 170 -1.06 -13.67 23.09
C ILE A 170 -1.40 -14.61 21.93
N GLU A 171 -2.57 -15.23 21.99
CA GLU A 171 -3.03 -16.13 20.94
C GLU A 171 -3.41 -15.36 19.66
N PRO A 172 -3.14 -15.94 18.47
CA PRO A 172 -3.54 -15.35 17.20
C PRO A 172 -5.04 -15.12 17.12
N ALA A 173 -5.44 -13.90 16.75
CA ALA A 173 -6.84 -13.55 16.62
C ALA A 173 -7.07 -12.57 15.45
N ARG A 174 -8.27 -12.61 14.87
CA ARG A 174 -8.73 -11.56 13.96
C ARG A 174 -9.65 -10.62 14.70
N VAL A 175 -9.28 -9.37 14.79
CA VAL A 175 -10.08 -8.32 15.44
C VAL A 175 -10.91 -7.61 14.38
N SER A 176 -12.24 -7.62 14.55
CA SER A 176 -13.18 -6.96 13.63
C SER A 176 -13.55 -5.53 14.04
N ALA A 177 -13.16 -5.11 15.24
CA ALA A 177 -13.38 -3.74 15.68
C ALA A 177 -12.53 -2.77 14.84
N PRO A 178 -13.10 -1.64 14.38
CA PRO A 178 -12.32 -0.66 13.65
C PRO A 178 -11.27 0.00 14.54
N VAL A 179 -10.07 0.14 13.99
CA VAL A 179 -8.94 0.81 14.63
C VAL A 179 -8.46 1.91 13.70
N GLY A 180 -8.27 3.11 14.21
CA GLY A 180 -7.68 4.20 13.43
C GLY A 180 -6.18 4.32 13.66
N LEU A 181 -5.44 4.83 12.68
CA LEU A 181 -3.99 5.05 12.80
C LEU A 181 -3.63 5.93 14.01
N VAL A 182 -4.48 6.86 14.37
CA VAL A 182 -4.31 7.71 15.57
C VAL A 182 -4.29 6.93 16.88
N SER A 183 -4.80 5.70 16.88
CA SER A 183 -4.82 4.83 18.06
C SER A 183 -3.54 4.00 18.23
N LEU A 184 -2.62 4.03 17.25
CA LEU A 184 -1.38 3.26 17.32
C LEU A 184 -0.37 3.82 18.32
N ALA A 185 -0.49 5.11 18.64
CA ALA A 185 0.40 5.80 19.56
C ALA A 185 -0.23 6.03 20.95
N ALA A 186 -1.45 5.55 21.16
CA ALA A 186 -2.17 5.65 22.44
C ALA A 186 -2.02 4.34 23.23
#